data_88bb923e0a2f8b02c5ac2d83579c2513
#
_entry.id   88bb923e0a2f8b02c5ac2d83579c2513
#
_cell.length_a   1.000
_cell.length_b   1.000
_cell.length_c   1.000
_cell.angle_alpha   90.00
_cell.angle_beta   90.00
_cell.angle_gamma   90.00
#
_symmetry.space_group_name_H-M   'P 1'
#
loop_
_entity.id
_entity.type
_entity.pdbx_description
1 polymer ?
#
loop_
_entity_poly.entity_id
_entity_poly.type
_entity_poly.pdbx_seq_one_letter_code
_entity_poly.pdbx_strand_id
1 'polypeptide(L)'
;GAVDAIAMDIGVAQFKVKAGGDKYKILDKQLASEQYGVGFKKGNTQLRDKVQATLDEMIKDGTFMQIAQKWGLEDCVINEVK
;
A
#
# COMPACT_ATOMS: atom_id res chain seq x y z
N GLY A 1 5.92 14.44 -23.03
CA GLY A 1 5.34 15.00 -24.13
C GLY A 1 4.12 14.36 -24.79
N ALA A 2 3.89 13.04 -24.70
CA ALA A 2 2.75 12.42 -25.36
C ALA A 2 1.44 12.65 -24.61
N VAL A 3 1.49 12.76 -23.28
CA VAL A 3 0.31 13.01 -22.44
C VAL A 3 0.68 13.95 -21.30
N ASP A 4 -0.33 14.64 -20.77
CA ASP A 4 -0.12 15.59 -19.67
C ASP A 4 -0.27 14.94 -18.31
N ALA A 5 -1.08 13.92 -18.19
CA ALA A 5 -1.34 13.21 -16.92
C ALA A 5 -1.71 11.77 -17.18
N ILE A 6 -1.47 10.92 -16.20
CA ILE A 6 -1.89 9.51 -16.21
C ILE A 6 -2.49 9.15 -14.87
N ALA A 7 -3.26 8.06 -14.85
CA ALA A 7 -3.80 7.49 -13.63
C ALA A 7 -3.17 6.12 -13.40
N MET A 8 -2.81 5.84 -12.16
CA MET A 8 -2.19 4.57 -11.80
C MET A 8 -2.31 4.31 -10.31
N ASP A 9 -1.92 3.12 -9.90
CA ASP A 9 -1.85 2.73 -8.50
C ASP A 9 -0.89 3.64 -7.71
N ILE A 10 -1.28 4.02 -6.49
CA ILE A 10 -0.51 4.99 -5.70
C ILE A 10 0.89 4.48 -5.32
N GLY A 11 1.04 3.20 -5.00
CA GLY A 11 2.34 2.65 -4.65
C GLY A 11 3.33 2.73 -5.81
N VAL A 12 2.87 2.40 -7.01
CA VAL A 12 3.67 2.51 -8.23
C VAL A 12 3.97 3.98 -8.54
N ALA A 13 2.97 4.85 -8.39
CA ALA A 13 3.13 6.28 -8.65
C ALA A 13 4.18 6.90 -7.72
N GLN A 14 4.12 6.59 -6.43
CA GLN A 14 5.09 7.10 -5.46
C GLN A 14 6.52 6.64 -5.77
N PHE A 15 6.67 5.37 -6.16
CA PHE A 15 7.97 4.85 -6.57
C PHE A 15 8.53 5.60 -7.79
N LYS A 16 7.71 5.82 -8.80
CA LYS A 16 8.12 6.51 -10.02
C LYS A 16 8.44 7.99 -9.77
N VAL A 17 7.66 8.67 -8.95
CA VAL A 17 7.91 10.07 -8.59
C VAL A 17 9.23 10.18 -7.83
N LYS A 18 9.47 9.30 -6.88
CA LYS A 18 10.71 9.32 -6.11
C LYS A 18 11.93 9.08 -7.00
N ALA A 19 11.82 8.18 -7.97
CA ALA A 19 12.89 7.90 -8.91
C ALA A 19 13.11 9.03 -9.92
N GLY A 20 12.03 9.71 -10.32
CA GLY A 20 12.07 10.78 -11.32
C GLY A 20 12.40 12.17 -10.79
N GLY A 21 12.46 12.35 -9.47
CA GLY A 21 12.72 13.64 -8.86
C GLY A 21 11.61 14.65 -9.14
N ASP A 22 11.97 15.83 -9.65
CA ASP A 22 11.03 16.93 -9.87
C ASP A 22 10.22 16.82 -11.17
N LYS A 23 10.42 15.75 -11.95
CA LYS A 23 9.74 15.61 -13.25
C LYS A 23 8.25 15.34 -13.12
N TYR A 24 7.81 14.75 -12.01
CA TYR A 24 6.43 14.29 -11.83
C TYR A 24 5.86 14.81 -10.53
N LYS A 25 4.55 14.93 -10.49
CA LYS A 25 3.82 15.32 -9.29
C LYS A 25 2.57 14.46 -9.18
N ILE A 26 2.27 14.02 -7.96
CA ILE A 26 1.02 13.33 -7.64
C ILE A 26 0.01 14.39 -7.19
N LEU A 27 -1.15 14.42 -7.86
CA LEU A 27 -2.22 15.36 -7.51
C LEU A 27 -2.91 14.93 -6.22
N ASP A 28 -3.43 15.88 -5.47
CA ASP A 28 -4.07 15.63 -4.18
C ASP A 28 -5.38 14.86 -4.32
N LYS A 29 -6.11 15.08 -5.42
CA LYS A 29 -7.40 14.44 -5.63
C LYS A 29 -7.23 13.03 -6.18
N GLN A 30 -7.82 12.06 -5.50
CA GLN A 30 -7.80 10.66 -5.90
C GLN A 30 -9.01 10.34 -6.78
N LEU A 31 -8.80 9.47 -7.77
CA LEU A 31 -9.89 9.00 -8.64
C LEU A 31 -10.72 7.93 -7.94
N ALA A 32 -10.08 7.09 -7.13
CA ALA A 32 -10.73 6.03 -6.38
C ALA A 32 -9.90 5.70 -5.16
N SER A 33 -10.56 5.13 -4.15
CA SER A 33 -9.89 4.58 -2.97
C SER A 33 -10.12 3.08 -2.97
N GLU A 34 -9.06 2.31 -2.70
CA GLU A 34 -9.14 0.86 -2.69
C GLU A 34 -8.31 0.28 -1.55
N GLN A 35 -8.55 -0.98 -1.23
CA GLN A 35 -7.78 -1.71 -0.22
C GLN A 35 -7.22 -2.97 -0.87
N TYR A 36 -5.97 -3.30 -0.52
CA TYR A 36 -5.35 -4.53 -0.97
C TYR A 36 -5.60 -5.64 0.04
N GLY A 37 -5.73 -6.84 -0.46
CA GLY A 37 -5.86 -8.01 0.35
C GLY A 37 -4.94 -9.12 -0.12
N VAL A 38 -4.68 -10.08 0.76
CA VAL A 38 -3.92 -11.28 0.43
C VAL A 38 -4.91 -12.42 0.22
N GLY A 39 -4.87 -13.03 -0.97
CA GLY A 39 -5.76 -14.12 -1.30
C GLY A 39 -5.19 -15.48 -0.89
N PHE A 40 -6.07 -16.37 -0.47
CA PHE A 40 -5.72 -17.74 -0.09
C PHE A 40 -6.60 -18.73 -0.84
N LYS A 41 -6.09 -19.96 -0.99
CA LYS A 41 -6.88 -21.04 -1.58
C LYS A 41 -8.13 -21.28 -0.74
N LYS A 42 -9.26 -21.46 -1.40
CA LYS A 42 -10.54 -21.73 -0.72
C LYS A 42 -10.39 -22.96 0.21
N GLY A 43 -10.83 -22.79 1.44
CA GLY A 43 -10.73 -23.82 2.48
C GLY A 43 -9.48 -23.75 3.33
N ASN A 44 -8.44 -23.01 2.92
CA ASN A 44 -7.21 -22.86 3.72
C ASN A 44 -7.35 -21.75 4.74
N THR A 45 -8.32 -21.91 5.65
CA THR A 45 -8.67 -20.90 6.65
C THR A 45 -7.63 -20.80 7.75
N GLN A 46 -6.93 -21.89 8.07
CA GLN A 46 -5.90 -21.87 9.11
C GLN A 46 -4.75 -20.93 8.74
N LEU A 47 -4.26 -21.04 7.51
CA LEU A 47 -3.19 -20.15 7.03
C LEU A 47 -3.68 -18.71 6.96
N ARG A 48 -4.89 -18.48 6.45
CA ARG A 48 -5.50 -17.16 6.38
C ARG A 48 -5.55 -16.51 7.76
N ASP A 49 -6.04 -17.25 8.76
CA ASP A 49 -6.21 -16.72 10.10
C ASP A 49 -4.86 -16.43 10.77
N LYS A 50 -3.86 -17.29 10.53
CA LYS A 50 -2.51 -17.07 11.04
C LYS A 50 -1.88 -15.80 10.45
N VAL A 51 -1.99 -15.63 9.15
CA VAL A 51 -1.44 -14.43 8.48
C VAL A 51 -2.18 -13.19 8.96
N GLN A 52 -3.50 -13.25 9.07
CA GLN A 52 -4.29 -12.11 9.54
C GLN A 52 -3.90 -11.71 10.97
N ALA A 53 -3.80 -12.70 11.87
CA ALA A 53 -3.42 -12.44 13.26
C ALA A 53 -2.02 -11.83 13.36
N THR A 54 -1.07 -12.32 12.55
CA THR A 54 0.29 -11.79 12.52
C THR A 54 0.33 -10.36 12.00
N LEU A 55 -0.43 -10.07 10.94
CA LEU A 55 -0.53 -8.70 10.41
C LEU A 55 -1.12 -7.76 11.45
N ASP A 56 -2.15 -8.20 12.18
CA ASP A 56 -2.76 -7.39 13.24
C ASP A 56 -1.76 -7.05 14.33
N GLU A 57 -0.95 -8.03 14.75
CA GLU A 57 0.11 -7.80 15.72
C GLU A 57 1.17 -6.83 15.21
N MET A 58 1.57 -6.97 13.95
CA MET A 58 2.56 -6.09 13.34
C MET A 58 2.05 -4.65 13.25
N ILE A 59 0.76 -4.46 13.01
CA ILE A 59 0.16 -3.12 13.01
C ILE A 59 0.21 -2.53 14.42
N LYS A 60 -0.10 -3.34 15.44
CA LYS A 60 -0.13 -2.87 16.83
C LYS A 60 1.25 -2.55 17.38
N ASP A 61 2.26 -3.35 17.05
CA ASP A 61 3.61 -3.17 17.61
C ASP A 61 4.49 -2.23 16.80
N GLY A 62 3.99 -1.72 15.68
CA GLY A 62 4.72 -0.77 14.83
C GLY A 62 5.61 -1.40 13.77
N THR A 63 5.75 -2.72 13.74
CA THR A 63 6.59 -3.41 12.76
C THR A 63 6.10 -3.16 11.34
N PHE A 64 4.79 -3.21 11.14
CA PHE A 64 4.18 -2.99 9.83
C PHE A 64 4.52 -1.59 9.30
N MET A 65 4.38 -0.58 10.15
CA MET A 65 4.71 0.80 9.77
C MET A 65 6.20 0.96 9.45
N GLN A 66 7.08 0.31 10.19
CA GLN A 66 8.51 0.35 9.93
C GLN A 66 8.85 -0.21 8.55
N ILE A 67 8.24 -1.33 8.19
CA ILE A 67 8.44 -1.93 6.87
C ILE A 67 7.88 -1.03 5.78
N ALA A 68 6.71 -0.46 6.00
CA ALA A 68 6.09 0.46 5.04
C ALA A 68 6.98 1.68 4.81
N GLN A 69 7.56 2.24 5.86
CA GLN A 69 8.48 3.38 5.77
C GLN A 69 9.73 3.03 4.97
N LYS A 70 10.25 1.82 5.16
CA LYS A 70 11.40 1.33 4.41
C LYS A 70 11.13 1.35 2.90
N TRP A 71 9.91 1.08 2.49
CA TRP A 71 9.53 1.03 1.08
C TRP A 71 8.84 2.30 0.57
N GLY A 72 8.76 3.34 1.41
CA GLY A 72 8.13 4.61 1.04
C GLY A 72 6.61 4.54 0.91
N LEU A 73 5.98 3.61 1.64
CA LEU A 73 4.54 3.35 1.56
C LEU A 73 3.81 3.68 2.86
N GLU A 74 4.42 4.49 3.72
CA GLU A 74 3.85 4.84 5.03
C GLU A 74 2.45 5.48 4.93
N ASP A 75 2.17 6.19 3.84
CA ASP A 75 0.88 6.82 3.63
C ASP A 75 -0.21 5.86 3.15
N CYS A 76 0.17 4.62 2.82
CA CYS A 76 -0.73 3.60 2.30
C CYS A 76 -1.15 2.57 3.34
N VAL A 77 -0.71 2.71 4.59
CA VAL A 77 -0.94 1.72 5.64
C VAL A 77 -2.30 1.89 6.28
N ILE A 78 -3.02 0.78 6.50
CA ILE A 78 -4.24 0.76 7.30
C ILE A 78 -3.82 0.81 8.78
N ASN A 79 -4.32 1.80 9.51
CA ASN A 79 -4.01 1.96 10.93
C ASN A 79 -4.98 1.19 11.83
N GLU A 80 -6.10 0.77 11.28
CA GLU A 80 -7.12 0.02 12.01
C GLU A 80 -7.48 -1.24 11.24
N VAL A 81 -7.58 -2.32 11.96
CA VAL A 81 -8.06 -3.59 11.40
C VAL A 81 -9.59 -3.57 11.39
N LYS A 82 -10.15 -3.78 10.21
CA LYS A 82 -11.60 -3.85 10.05
C LYS A 82 -12.08 -5.27 9.92
#